data_ac6b2c8051485abbcd93415e45978122
#
_entry.id   ac6b2c8051485abbcd93415e45978122
#
_cell.length_a   1.000
_cell.length_b   1.000
_cell.length_c   1.000
_cell.angle_alpha   90.00
_cell.angle_beta   90.00
_cell.angle_gamma   90.00
#
_symmetry.space_group_name_H-M   'P 1'
#
loop_
_entity.id
_entity.type
_entity.pdbx_description
1 polymer ?
#
loop_
_entity_poly.entity_id
_entity_poly.type
_entity_poly.pdbx_seq_one_letter_code
_entity_poly.pdbx_strand_id
1 'polypeptide(L)'
;MNLPDDFQFSQGSLQDLVDCRRRFFLRCIRRLAWPAVQSEPVIEHERYVQQGSDFHRLAQQALVGLPIERLSASLVGEDLARWWGNFLDYLPGLTRAEPGPGWQLYAEISLTAPLGDARLVGKYDLVAAHPQGRVLIYDWKTTRQRSRRSVLEKRLQTRLYPYLLVRAGAFLNAGAPIQPEQVEMIYWFAEHPQQPERFVYSSAAYQADEAFLTSLIETVMRLDEADFYLTDDDRLCAYCVYRSLCNRGVTAGDLATLEGDRDEDPLTTIDLDFEQIAEIEYS
;
A
#
# COMPACT_ATOMS: atom_id res chain seq x y z
N MET A 1 6.85 25.54 6.77
CA MET A 1 7.81 24.96 5.80
C MET A 1 7.02 24.50 4.57
N ASN A 2 7.56 24.61 3.36
CA ASN A 2 6.78 24.27 2.17
C ASN A 2 7.09 22.84 1.74
N LEU A 3 6.06 22.01 1.61
CA LEU A 3 6.13 20.77 0.84
C LEU A 3 6.53 21.12 -0.61
N PRO A 4 7.16 20.18 -1.35
CA PRO A 4 7.36 20.37 -2.78
C PRO A 4 6.03 20.69 -3.49
N ASP A 5 6.05 21.57 -4.50
CA ASP A 5 4.84 22.03 -5.20
C ASP A 5 4.07 20.87 -5.89
N ASP A 6 4.78 19.81 -6.25
CA ASP A 6 4.27 18.60 -6.88
C ASP A 6 3.89 17.49 -5.89
N PHE A 7 3.98 17.74 -4.57
CA PHE A 7 3.80 16.71 -3.57
C PHE A 7 2.37 16.17 -3.53
N GLN A 8 2.23 14.86 -3.58
CA GLN A 8 0.97 14.15 -3.43
C GLN A 8 1.04 13.25 -2.19
N PHE A 9 -0.03 13.26 -1.40
CA PHE A 9 -0.12 12.44 -0.21
C PHE A 9 -0.56 11.02 -0.58
N SER A 10 0.36 10.08 -0.50
CA SER A 10 0.08 8.64 -0.63
C SER A 10 -0.21 7.99 0.72
N GLN A 11 -0.69 6.74 0.69
CA GLN A 11 -0.84 5.93 1.90
C GLN A 11 0.50 5.82 2.65
N GLY A 12 1.61 5.56 1.94
CA GLY A 12 2.93 5.44 2.54
C GLY A 12 3.41 6.74 3.20
N SER A 13 3.26 7.89 2.52
CA SER A 13 3.66 9.18 3.09
C SER A 13 2.83 9.57 4.32
N LEU A 14 1.52 9.30 4.29
CA LEU A 14 0.64 9.55 5.44
C LEU A 14 0.94 8.59 6.60
N GLN A 15 1.28 7.33 6.31
CA GLN A 15 1.68 6.36 7.34
C GLN A 15 3.01 6.77 7.97
N ASP A 16 3.99 7.22 7.18
CA ASP A 16 5.24 7.78 7.71
C ASP A 16 4.99 8.95 8.66
N LEU A 17 4.06 9.84 8.32
CA LEU A 17 3.71 10.97 9.17
C LEU A 17 3.11 10.53 10.51
N VAL A 18 2.22 9.54 10.51
CA VAL A 18 1.56 9.02 11.71
C VAL A 18 2.55 8.27 12.59
N ASP A 19 3.38 7.43 11.99
CA ASP A 19 4.33 6.59 12.73
C ASP A 19 5.51 7.41 13.28
N CYS A 20 6.08 8.29 12.45
CA CYS A 20 7.25 9.07 12.81
C CYS A 20 7.36 10.33 11.94
N ARG A 21 7.04 11.51 12.49
CA ARG A 21 7.15 12.77 11.78
C ARG A 21 8.56 12.98 11.19
N ARG A 22 9.61 12.54 11.87
CA ARG A 22 10.99 12.63 11.38
C ARG A 22 11.22 11.78 10.13
N ARG A 23 10.60 10.57 10.06
CA ARG A 23 10.69 9.71 8.86
C ARG A 23 10.01 10.38 7.67
N PHE A 24 8.81 10.92 7.85
CA PHE A 24 8.13 11.71 6.83
C PHE A 24 9.01 12.88 6.34
N PHE A 25 9.60 13.63 7.25
CA PHE A 25 10.48 14.75 6.90
C PHE A 25 11.67 14.33 6.05
N LEU A 26 12.39 13.29 6.48
CA LEU A 26 13.57 12.81 5.77
C LEU A 26 13.24 12.24 4.40
N ARG A 27 12.17 11.44 4.31
CA ARG A 27 11.76 10.79 3.06
C ARG A 27 11.07 11.77 2.11
N CYS A 28 10.01 12.44 2.56
CA CYS A 28 9.10 13.16 1.69
C CYS A 28 9.55 14.62 1.44
N ILE A 29 10.09 15.29 2.46
CA ILE A 29 10.48 16.70 2.35
C ILE A 29 11.93 16.84 1.92
N ARG A 30 12.85 16.15 2.61
CA ARG A 30 14.27 16.18 2.28
C ARG A 30 14.64 15.26 1.12
N ARG A 31 13.75 14.34 0.73
CA ARG A 31 13.94 13.35 -0.34
C ARG A 31 15.28 12.61 -0.23
N LEU A 32 15.65 12.24 1.00
CA LEU A 32 16.92 11.57 1.26
C LEU A 32 16.81 10.10 0.87
N ALA A 33 17.51 9.73 -0.19
CA ALA A 33 17.82 8.34 -0.47
C ALA A 33 18.91 7.89 0.49
N TRP A 34 18.62 6.89 1.35
CA TRP A 34 19.65 6.36 2.25
C TRP A 34 20.17 5.03 1.68
N PRO A 35 21.51 4.88 1.53
CA PRO A 35 22.07 3.61 1.12
C PRO A 35 21.79 2.55 2.17
N ALA A 36 21.23 1.43 1.75
CA ALA A 36 21.02 0.28 2.61
C ALA A 36 22.36 -0.15 3.23
N VAL A 37 22.40 -0.34 4.54
CA VAL A 37 23.56 -0.93 5.20
C VAL A 37 23.61 -2.39 4.77
N GLN A 38 24.63 -2.81 4.05
CA GLN A 38 24.85 -4.19 3.63
C GLN A 38 25.22 -5.05 4.85
N SER A 39 24.21 -5.53 5.57
CA SER A 39 24.36 -6.51 6.63
C SER A 39 23.34 -7.64 6.44
N GLU A 40 23.65 -8.85 6.89
CA GLU A 40 22.83 -10.05 6.66
C GLU A 40 21.32 -9.86 6.91
N PRO A 41 20.84 -9.31 8.04
CA PRO A 41 19.41 -9.14 8.24
C PRO A 41 18.76 -8.19 7.22
N VAL A 42 19.51 -7.23 6.68
CA VAL A 42 19.03 -6.26 5.68
C VAL A 42 18.95 -6.91 4.30
N ILE A 43 19.93 -7.76 3.94
CA ILE A 43 19.96 -8.46 2.64
C ILE A 43 18.80 -9.44 2.52
N GLU A 44 18.52 -10.22 3.56
CA GLU A 44 17.35 -11.11 3.58
C GLU A 44 16.04 -10.34 3.47
N HIS A 45 15.95 -9.21 4.18
CA HIS A 45 14.80 -8.34 4.13
C HIS A 45 14.61 -7.72 2.74
N GLU A 46 15.66 -7.17 2.14
CA GLU A 46 15.61 -6.63 0.77
C GLU A 46 15.20 -7.69 -0.24
N ARG A 47 15.71 -8.93 -0.09
CA ARG A 47 15.29 -10.05 -0.94
C ARG A 47 13.80 -10.33 -0.80
N TYR A 48 13.28 -10.35 0.41
CA TYR A 48 11.87 -10.61 0.68
C TYR A 48 10.98 -9.50 0.09
N VAL A 49 11.35 -8.24 0.30
CA VAL A 49 10.66 -7.08 -0.29
C VAL A 49 10.70 -7.15 -1.81
N GLN A 50 11.87 -7.50 -2.39
CA GLN A 50 11.99 -7.66 -3.85
C GLN A 50 11.08 -8.78 -4.38
N GLN A 51 11.01 -9.92 -3.68
CA GLN A 51 10.07 -10.99 -4.05
C GLN A 51 8.62 -10.56 -3.97
N GLY A 52 8.25 -9.73 -2.97
CA GLY A 52 6.94 -9.11 -2.87
C GLY A 52 6.63 -8.23 -4.11
N SER A 53 7.56 -7.37 -4.49
CA SER A 53 7.44 -6.52 -5.70
C SER A 53 7.34 -7.36 -6.98
N ASP A 54 8.12 -8.43 -7.07
CA ASP A 54 8.06 -9.37 -8.21
C ASP A 54 6.70 -10.09 -8.26
N PHE A 55 6.13 -10.44 -7.11
CA PHE A 55 4.81 -11.03 -7.02
C PHE A 55 3.72 -10.08 -7.53
N HIS A 56 3.69 -8.82 -7.08
CA HIS A 56 2.73 -7.82 -7.56
C HIS A 56 2.82 -7.63 -9.07
N ARG A 57 4.06 -7.53 -9.61
CA ARG A 57 4.28 -7.45 -11.06
C ARG A 57 3.74 -8.67 -11.82
N LEU A 58 3.97 -9.88 -11.31
CA LEU A 58 3.47 -11.11 -11.93
C LEU A 58 1.93 -11.16 -11.89
N ALA A 59 1.32 -10.81 -10.76
CA ALA A 59 -0.13 -10.74 -10.62
C ALA A 59 -0.74 -9.74 -11.60
N GLN A 60 -0.18 -8.53 -11.71
CA GLN A 60 -0.57 -7.55 -12.72
C GLN A 60 -0.49 -8.13 -14.14
N GLN A 61 0.66 -8.71 -14.50
CA GLN A 61 0.88 -9.26 -15.85
C GLN A 61 -0.11 -10.37 -16.18
N ALA A 62 -0.46 -11.22 -15.23
CA ALA A 62 -1.49 -12.24 -15.41
C ALA A 62 -2.88 -11.63 -15.60
N LEU A 63 -3.23 -10.62 -14.81
CA LEU A 63 -4.51 -9.93 -14.89
C LEU A 63 -4.72 -9.17 -16.21
N VAL A 64 -3.65 -8.66 -16.82
CA VAL A 64 -3.70 -8.06 -18.17
C VAL A 64 -3.58 -9.07 -19.31
N GLY A 65 -3.53 -10.38 -18.99
CA GLY A 65 -3.64 -11.47 -19.96
C GLY A 65 -2.33 -11.98 -20.56
N LEU A 66 -1.18 -11.73 -19.91
CA LEU A 66 0.06 -12.36 -20.34
C LEU A 66 0.02 -13.88 -20.10
N PRO A 67 0.66 -14.70 -20.98
CA PRO A 67 0.65 -16.16 -20.83
C PRO A 67 1.26 -16.62 -19.50
N ILE A 68 0.48 -17.35 -18.71
CA ILE A 68 0.88 -17.85 -17.38
C ILE A 68 2.15 -18.70 -17.43
N GLU A 69 2.32 -19.48 -18.50
CA GLU A 69 3.49 -20.35 -18.69
C GLU A 69 4.79 -19.55 -18.79
N ARG A 70 4.73 -18.36 -19.44
CA ARG A 70 5.89 -17.46 -19.53
C ARG A 70 6.20 -16.82 -18.19
N LEU A 71 5.17 -16.38 -17.46
CA LEU A 71 5.32 -15.79 -16.16
C LEU A 71 5.92 -16.80 -15.17
N SER A 72 5.40 -18.02 -15.16
CA SER A 72 5.87 -19.10 -14.28
C SER A 72 7.31 -19.54 -14.57
N ALA A 73 7.78 -19.40 -15.81
CA ALA A 73 9.17 -19.74 -16.17
C ALA A 73 10.22 -18.75 -15.65
N SER A 74 9.82 -17.55 -15.19
CA SER A 74 10.71 -16.51 -14.68
C SER A 74 10.82 -16.47 -13.15
N LEU A 75 10.20 -17.41 -12.43
CA LEU A 75 10.17 -17.43 -10.98
C LEU A 75 11.55 -17.73 -10.39
N VAL A 76 11.95 -16.94 -9.38
CA VAL A 76 13.18 -17.12 -8.62
C VAL A 76 12.87 -17.06 -7.13
N GLY A 77 13.11 -18.15 -6.42
CA GLY A 77 12.88 -18.26 -4.98
C GLY A 77 11.62 -19.05 -4.61
N GLU A 78 11.71 -19.75 -3.47
CA GLU A 78 10.66 -20.65 -3.01
C GLU A 78 9.40 -19.90 -2.55
N ASP A 79 9.57 -18.77 -1.87
CA ASP A 79 8.47 -17.94 -1.39
C ASP A 79 7.66 -17.38 -2.58
N LEU A 80 8.33 -16.78 -3.57
CA LEU A 80 7.67 -16.28 -4.76
C LEU A 80 6.93 -17.38 -5.53
N ALA A 81 7.53 -18.57 -5.68
CA ALA A 81 6.91 -19.70 -6.36
C ALA A 81 5.64 -20.18 -5.61
N ARG A 82 5.67 -20.23 -4.28
CA ARG A 82 4.52 -20.58 -3.45
C ARG A 82 3.40 -19.53 -3.56
N TRP A 83 3.71 -18.24 -3.43
CA TRP A 83 2.74 -17.15 -3.56
C TRP A 83 2.09 -17.14 -4.94
N TRP A 84 2.90 -17.35 -5.97
CA TRP A 84 2.43 -17.45 -7.34
C TRP A 84 1.48 -18.63 -7.55
N GLY A 85 1.82 -19.81 -7.02
CA GLY A 85 0.94 -20.96 -7.06
C GLY A 85 -0.41 -20.69 -6.39
N ASN A 86 -0.38 -20.11 -5.18
CA ASN A 86 -1.59 -19.71 -4.45
C ASN A 86 -2.43 -18.68 -5.22
N PHE A 87 -1.77 -17.75 -5.91
CA PHE A 87 -2.46 -16.75 -6.75
C PHE A 87 -3.11 -17.39 -7.97
N LEU A 88 -2.44 -18.33 -8.64
CA LEU A 88 -3.00 -19.03 -9.78
C LEU A 88 -4.24 -19.87 -9.39
N ASP A 89 -4.25 -20.45 -8.19
CA ASP A 89 -5.42 -21.14 -7.65
C ASP A 89 -6.58 -20.17 -7.34
N TYR A 90 -6.26 -18.94 -6.92
CA TYR A 90 -7.22 -17.89 -6.61
C TYR A 90 -7.76 -17.18 -7.88
N LEU A 91 -6.94 -16.99 -8.89
CA LEU A 91 -7.25 -16.25 -10.12
C LEU A 91 -8.54 -16.72 -10.85
N PRO A 92 -8.85 -18.02 -10.98
CA PRO A 92 -10.12 -18.47 -11.56
C PRO A 92 -11.35 -17.98 -10.78
N GLY A 93 -11.24 -17.81 -9.46
CA GLY A 93 -12.29 -17.22 -8.63
C GLY A 93 -12.55 -15.76 -8.98
N LEU A 94 -11.50 -14.98 -9.21
CA LEU A 94 -11.62 -13.58 -9.64
C LEU A 94 -12.31 -13.44 -11.02
N THR A 95 -12.08 -14.41 -11.92
CA THR A 95 -12.58 -14.32 -13.30
C THR A 95 -13.91 -15.04 -13.54
N ARG A 96 -14.31 -15.99 -12.69
CA ARG A 96 -15.45 -16.87 -12.90
C ARG A 96 -16.54 -16.80 -11.84
N ALA A 97 -16.20 -16.54 -10.59
CA ALA A 97 -17.15 -16.56 -9.48
C ALA A 97 -17.46 -15.15 -8.96
N GLU A 98 -16.56 -14.56 -8.21
CA GLU A 98 -16.66 -13.18 -7.73
C GLU A 98 -15.26 -12.56 -7.73
N PRO A 99 -15.02 -11.53 -8.54
CA PRO A 99 -15.97 -10.72 -9.31
C PRO A 99 -16.73 -11.44 -10.44
N GLY A 100 -16.14 -12.41 -11.16
CA GLY A 100 -16.84 -13.22 -12.16
C GLY A 100 -17.34 -12.49 -13.42
N PRO A 101 -18.28 -13.10 -14.18
CA PRO A 101 -18.77 -12.53 -15.43
C PRO A 101 -19.45 -11.19 -15.25
N GLY A 102 -19.16 -10.24 -16.15
CA GLY A 102 -19.71 -8.87 -16.12
C GLY A 102 -18.86 -7.88 -15.35
N TRP A 103 -17.89 -8.32 -14.57
CA TRP A 103 -16.94 -7.44 -13.92
C TRP A 103 -15.82 -6.99 -14.87
N GLN A 104 -15.48 -5.73 -14.78
CA GLN A 104 -14.29 -5.16 -15.44
C GLN A 104 -13.15 -5.09 -14.44
N LEU A 105 -11.98 -5.61 -14.81
CA LEU A 105 -10.80 -5.68 -13.97
C LEU A 105 -9.79 -4.60 -14.39
N TYR A 106 -9.32 -3.83 -13.43
CA TYR A 106 -8.34 -2.76 -13.61
C TYR A 106 -7.16 -3.05 -12.69
N ALA A 107 -6.09 -3.63 -13.25
CA ALA A 107 -4.87 -3.94 -12.52
C ALA A 107 -3.95 -2.73 -12.47
N GLU A 108 -3.33 -2.49 -11.30
CA GLU A 108 -2.31 -1.44 -11.10
C GLU A 108 -2.77 -0.03 -11.52
N ILE A 109 -4.02 0.34 -11.21
CA ILE A 109 -4.51 1.69 -11.52
C ILE A 109 -4.14 2.67 -10.40
N SER A 110 -3.85 3.90 -10.80
CA SER A 110 -3.65 5.00 -9.87
C SER A 110 -4.82 5.97 -9.92
N LEU A 111 -5.32 6.37 -8.74
CA LEU A 111 -6.33 7.41 -8.62
C LEU A 111 -5.77 8.60 -7.86
N THR A 112 -6.20 9.79 -8.26
CA THR A 112 -5.86 11.03 -7.55
C THR A 112 -7.11 11.85 -7.29
N ALA A 113 -7.19 12.52 -6.14
CA ALA A 113 -8.25 13.47 -5.84
C ALA A 113 -7.72 14.66 -5.02
N PRO A 114 -8.30 15.85 -5.19
CA PRO A 114 -8.01 16.97 -4.32
C PRO A 114 -8.65 16.77 -2.94
N LEU A 115 -7.95 17.25 -1.90
CA LEU A 115 -8.46 17.37 -0.54
C LEU A 115 -7.96 18.69 0.06
N GLY A 116 -8.81 19.73 0.07
CA GLY A 116 -8.38 21.11 0.32
C GLY A 116 -7.37 21.56 -0.74
N ASP A 117 -6.25 22.12 -0.29
CA ASP A 117 -5.14 22.56 -1.16
C ASP A 117 -4.16 21.44 -1.50
N ALA A 118 -4.38 20.24 -0.96
CA ALA A 118 -3.53 19.08 -1.18
C ALA A 118 -4.11 18.14 -2.24
N ARG A 119 -3.28 17.20 -2.69
CA ARG A 119 -3.66 16.11 -3.59
C ARG A 119 -3.38 14.78 -2.92
N LEU A 120 -4.37 13.92 -2.92
CA LEU A 120 -4.22 12.51 -2.54
C LEU A 120 -3.91 11.67 -3.77
N VAL A 121 -3.13 10.61 -3.57
CA VAL A 121 -2.86 9.58 -4.58
C VAL A 121 -2.95 8.19 -3.94
N GLY A 122 -3.46 7.23 -4.68
CA GLY A 122 -3.47 5.81 -4.31
C GLY A 122 -3.27 4.93 -5.52
N LYS A 123 -2.40 3.95 -5.38
CA LYS A 123 -2.15 2.92 -6.38
C LYS A 123 -2.80 1.62 -5.91
N TYR A 124 -3.64 1.04 -6.74
CA TYR A 124 -4.44 -0.14 -6.42
C TYR A 124 -3.90 -1.35 -7.17
N ASP A 125 -3.67 -2.45 -6.47
CA ASP A 125 -3.24 -3.69 -7.12
C ASP A 125 -4.29 -4.20 -8.10
N LEU A 126 -5.57 -4.20 -7.68
CA LEU A 126 -6.68 -4.52 -8.55
C LEU A 126 -7.95 -3.80 -8.10
N VAL A 127 -8.64 -3.17 -9.03
CA VAL A 127 -10.02 -2.73 -8.85
C VAL A 127 -10.91 -3.53 -9.79
N ALA A 128 -11.96 -4.14 -9.26
CA ALA A 128 -12.99 -4.81 -10.04
C ALA A 128 -14.30 -4.03 -9.93
N ALA A 129 -14.85 -3.61 -11.08
CA ALA A 129 -16.06 -2.81 -11.17
C ALA A 129 -17.17 -3.57 -11.89
N HIS A 130 -18.36 -3.61 -11.29
CA HIS A 130 -19.54 -4.23 -11.88
C HIS A 130 -20.46 -3.18 -12.51
N PRO A 131 -21.08 -3.44 -13.67
CA PRO A 131 -21.98 -2.49 -14.34
C PRO A 131 -23.17 -2.01 -13.48
N GLN A 132 -23.51 -2.73 -12.41
CA GLN A 132 -24.52 -2.33 -11.44
C GLN A 132 -23.99 -1.42 -10.33
N GLY A 133 -22.73 -0.95 -10.46
CA GLY A 133 -22.10 0.03 -9.58
C GLY A 133 -21.34 -0.54 -8.40
N ARG A 134 -21.35 -1.86 -8.13
CA ARG A 134 -20.51 -2.46 -7.08
C ARG A 134 -19.04 -2.42 -7.48
N VAL A 135 -18.15 -2.06 -6.55
CA VAL A 135 -16.69 -1.96 -6.79
C VAL A 135 -15.93 -2.66 -5.68
N LEU A 136 -15.03 -3.56 -6.05
CA LEU A 136 -14.15 -4.28 -5.15
C LEU A 136 -12.71 -3.79 -5.34
N ILE A 137 -12.06 -3.45 -4.24
CA ILE A 137 -10.64 -3.13 -4.18
C ILE A 137 -9.92 -4.37 -3.65
N TYR A 138 -8.98 -4.91 -4.40
CA TYR A 138 -8.11 -5.98 -3.94
C TYR A 138 -6.72 -5.43 -3.68
N ASP A 139 -6.16 -5.85 -2.58
CA ASP A 139 -4.81 -5.53 -2.15
C ASP A 139 -4.09 -6.83 -1.78
N TRP A 140 -2.99 -7.10 -2.46
CA TRP A 140 -2.20 -8.31 -2.29
C TRP A 140 -1.19 -8.16 -1.17
N LYS A 141 -1.20 -9.07 -0.21
CA LYS A 141 -0.24 -9.09 0.89
C LYS A 141 0.63 -10.36 0.81
N THR A 142 1.94 -10.16 0.71
CA THR A 142 2.93 -11.24 0.69
C THR A 142 3.53 -11.52 2.07
N THR A 143 3.01 -10.90 3.12
CA THR A 143 3.50 -11.05 4.48
C THR A 143 3.37 -12.47 5.00
N ARG A 144 4.39 -12.96 5.74
CA ARG A 144 4.40 -14.32 6.30
C ARG A 144 3.29 -14.51 7.33
N GLN A 145 3.04 -13.49 8.14
CA GLN A 145 1.95 -13.51 9.10
C GLN A 145 0.76 -12.71 8.59
N ARG A 146 -0.42 -13.27 8.79
CA ARG A 146 -1.66 -12.58 8.50
C ARG A 146 -1.92 -11.54 9.56
N SER A 147 -2.03 -10.28 9.17
CA SER A 147 -2.41 -9.19 10.06
C SER A 147 -3.81 -9.40 10.64
N ARG A 148 -4.00 -9.10 11.92
CA ARG A 148 -5.32 -9.16 12.55
C ARG A 148 -6.25 -8.13 11.95
N ARG A 149 -7.54 -8.44 11.88
CA ARG A 149 -8.56 -7.52 11.37
C ARG A 149 -8.52 -6.15 12.05
N SER A 150 -8.37 -6.13 13.39
CA SER A 150 -8.32 -4.88 14.17
C SER A 150 -7.13 -3.97 13.83
N VAL A 151 -6.05 -4.55 13.30
CA VAL A 151 -4.87 -3.83 12.81
C VAL A 151 -5.16 -3.25 11.42
N LEU A 152 -5.68 -4.08 10.52
CA LEU A 152 -6.04 -3.65 9.16
C LEU A 152 -7.07 -2.52 9.16
N GLU A 153 -8.06 -2.57 10.05
CA GLU A 153 -9.08 -1.50 10.21
C GLU A 153 -8.47 -0.13 10.50
N LYS A 154 -7.33 -0.08 11.19
CA LYS A 154 -6.65 1.16 11.58
C LYS A 154 -5.66 1.65 10.52
N ARG A 155 -5.30 0.82 9.55
CA ARG A 155 -4.33 1.21 8.51
C ARG A 155 -4.86 2.34 7.66
N LEU A 156 -3.99 3.25 7.31
CA LEU A 156 -4.33 4.35 6.40
C LEU A 156 -4.80 3.85 5.04
N GLN A 157 -4.27 2.74 4.57
CA GLN A 157 -4.67 2.10 3.33
C GLN A 157 -6.16 1.71 3.34
N THR A 158 -6.66 1.11 4.43
CA THR A 158 -8.08 0.73 4.60
C THR A 158 -9.01 1.95 4.60
N ARG A 159 -8.49 3.11 4.96
CA ARG A 159 -9.23 4.38 5.00
C ARG A 159 -9.10 5.16 3.69
N LEU A 160 -7.87 5.34 3.20
CA LEU A 160 -7.56 6.17 2.04
C LEU A 160 -8.10 5.56 0.74
N TYR A 161 -7.92 4.26 0.51
CA TYR A 161 -8.27 3.65 -0.77
C TYR A 161 -9.77 3.69 -1.06
N PRO A 162 -10.68 3.25 -0.16
CA PRO A 162 -12.11 3.39 -0.40
C PRO A 162 -12.55 4.86 -0.53
N TYR A 163 -11.99 5.76 0.30
CA TYR A 163 -12.27 7.19 0.23
C TYR A 163 -11.91 7.77 -1.13
N LEU A 164 -10.69 7.52 -1.61
CA LEU A 164 -10.19 8.01 -2.88
C LEU A 164 -10.95 7.44 -4.07
N LEU A 165 -11.34 6.14 -4.00
CA LEU A 165 -12.15 5.50 -5.02
C LEU A 165 -13.53 6.17 -5.16
N VAL A 166 -14.20 6.49 -4.06
CA VAL A 166 -15.47 7.23 -4.08
C VAL A 166 -15.30 8.61 -4.72
N ARG A 167 -14.18 9.29 -4.45
CA ARG A 167 -13.88 10.64 -4.96
C ARG A 167 -13.51 10.68 -6.43
N ALA A 168 -12.78 9.71 -6.92
CA ALA A 168 -12.14 9.74 -8.24
C ALA A 168 -12.57 8.60 -9.17
N GLY A 169 -13.33 7.62 -8.69
CA GLY A 169 -13.64 6.39 -9.42
C GLY A 169 -14.85 6.45 -10.36
N ALA A 170 -15.46 7.61 -10.63
CA ALA A 170 -16.68 7.73 -11.44
C ALA A 170 -16.57 7.05 -12.82
N PHE A 171 -15.38 7.05 -13.43
CA PHE A 171 -15.15 6.39 -14.72
C PHE A 171 -15.33 4.87 -14.67
N LEU A 172 -15.18 4.24 -13.48
CA LEU A 172 -15.42 2.82 -13.23
C LEU A 172 -16.91 2.49 -13.20
N ASN A 173 -17.78 3.51 -13.07
CA ASN A 173 -19.24 3.41 -13.00
C ASN A 173 -19.91 4.18 -14.15
N ALA A 174 -19.39 4.06 -15.36
CA ALA A 174 -19.89 4.73 -16.56
C ALA A 174 -20.08 6.26 -16.40
N GLY A 175 -19.24 6.90 -15.57
CA GLY A 175 -19.29 8.33 -15.28
C GLY A 175 -20.23 8.73 -14.13
N ALA A 176 -21.00 7.80 -13.58
CA ALA A 176 -21.84 8.06 -12.42
C ALA A 176 -21.02 8.04 -11.12
N PRO A 177 -21.32 8.89 -10.12
CA PRO A 177 -20.66 8.83 -8.83
C PRO A 177 -20.80 7.45 -8.17
N ILE A 178 -19.71 6.97 -7.57
CA ILE A 178 -19.71 5.75 -6.75
C ILE A 178 -20.16 6.14 -5.34
N GLN A 179 -21.15 5.42 -4.81
CA GLN A 179 -21.58 5.59 -3.43
C GLN A 179 -20.70 4.76 -2.49
N PRO A 180 -20.41 5.23 -1.25
CA PRO A 180 -19.59 4.48 -0.30
C PRO A 180 -20.04 3.03 -0.11
N GLU A 181 -21.35 2.77 -0.04
CA GLU A 181 -21.94 1.44 0.17
C GLU A 181 -21.73 0.48 -1.01
N GLN A 182 -21.27 0.98 -2.14
CA GLN A 182 -20.93 0.17 -3.33
C GLN A 182 -19.49 -0.35 -3.27
N VAL A 183 -18.68 0.14 -2.32
CA VAL A 183 -17.24 -0.13 -2.23
C VAL A 183 -16.96 -1.16 -1.14
N GLU A 184 -16.13 -2.14 -1.46
CA GLU A 184 -15.60 -3.12 -0.52
C GLU A 184 -14.11 -3.29 -0.76
N MET A 185 -13.30 -3.26 0.30
CA MET A 185 -11.87 -3.52 0.25
C MET A 185 -11.56 -4.93 0.74
N ILE A 186 -10.69 -5.63 0.03
CA ILE A 186 -10.34 -7.02 0.25
C ILE A 186 -8.81 -7.14 0.33
N TYR A 187 -8.31 -7.50 1.51
CA TYR A 187 -6.94 -7.93 1.67
C TYR A 187 -6.84 -9.43 1.38
N TRP A 188 -6.08 -9.79 0.36
CA TRP A 188 -5.77 -11.17 0.08
C TRP A 188 -4.31 -11.46 0.48
N PHE A 189 -4.10 -12.54 1.20
CA PHE A 189 -2.80 -12.91 1.73
C PHE A 189 -2.22 -14.09 0.97
N ALA A 190 -1.06 -13.90 0.33
CA ALA A 190 -0.42 -14.93 -0.48
C ALA A 190 0.00 -16.19 0.33
N GLU A 191 0.32 -16.01 1.62
CA GLU A 191 0.58 -17.13 2.55
C GLU A 191 -0.70 -17.77 3.10
N HIS A 192 -1.82 -17.07 3.09
CA HIS A 192 -3.11 -17.51 3.65
C HIS A 192 -4.26 -17.28 2.67
N PRO A 193 -4.21 -17.86 1.44
CA PRO A 193 -5.11 -17.50 0.33
C PRO A 193 -6.58 -17.79 0.61
N GLN A 194 -6.88 -18.70 1.56
CA GLN A 194 -8.26 -19.07 1.93
C GLN A 194 -8.86 -18.18 3.01
N GLN A 195 -8.12 -17.17 3.49
CA GLN A 195 -8.51 -16.31 4.61
C GLN A 195 -8.39 -14.82 4.27
N PRO A 196 -9.03 -14.32 3.21
CA PRO A 196 -9.03 -12.88 2.93
C PRO A 196 -9.79 -12.11 4.01
N GLU A 197 -9.39 -10.86 4.23
CA GLU A 197 -10.15 -9.92 5.06
C GLU A 197 -10.93 -8.94 4.20
N ARG A 198 -12.20 -8.73 4.53
CA ARG A 198 -13.12 -7.91 3.75
C ARG A 198 -13.66 -6.76 4.59
N PHE A 199 -13.63 -5.55 4.05
CA PHE A 199 -14.07 -4.32 4.69
C PHE A 199 -15.10 -3.64 3.80
N VAL A 200 -16.36 -3.71 4.19
CA VAL A 200 -17.46 -2.98 3.54
C VAL A 200 -17.34 -1.51 3.93
N TYR A 201 -17.39 -0.65 2.94
CA TYR A 201 -17.36 0.78 3.16
C TYR A 201 -18.78 1.35 3.39
N SER A 202 -18.85 2.54 3.97
CA SER A 202 -20.15 3.18 4.26
C SER A 202 -20.04 4.69 4.23
N SER A 203 -21.17 5.37 4.10
CA SER A 203 -21.25 6.83 4.19
C SER A 203 -20.72 7.38 5.51
N ALA A 204 -20.91 6.66 6.61
CA ALA A 204 -20.37 7.06 7.92
C ALA A 204 -18.84 6.94 7.94
N ALA A 205 -18.28 5.84 7.38
CA ALA A 205 -16.83 5.68 7.25
C ALA A 205 -16.23 6.73 6.32
N TYR A 206 -16.87 7.01 5.18
CA TYR A 206 -16.45 8.04 4.24
C TYR A 206 -16.31 9.42 4.91
N GLN A 207 -17.32 9.85 5.68
CA GLN A 207 -17.29 11.12 6.40
C GLN A 207 -16.20 11.16 7.49
N ALA A 208 -16.03 10.05 8.22
CA ALA A 208 -14.99 9.93 9.23
C ALA A 208 -13.58 9.95 8.62
N ASP A 209 -13.41 9.34 7.45
CA ASP A 209 -12.12 9.31 6.75
C ASP A 209 -11.80 10.67 6.11
N GLU A 210 -12.80 11.36 5.55
CA GLU A 210 -12.64 12.73 5.05
C GLU A 210 -12.17 13.67 6.16
N ALA A 211 -12.84 13.65 7.31
CA ALA A 211 -12.48 14.48 8.45
C ALA A 211 -11.07 14.16 8.99
N PHE A 212 -10.74 12.87 9.07
CA PHE A 212 -9.42 12.42 9.53
C PHE A 212 -8.30 12.83 8.58
N LEU A 213 -8.44 12.54 7.28
CA LEU A 213 -7.43 12.87 6.26
C LEU A 213 -7.24 14.39 6.15
N THR A 214 -8.34 15.15 6.18
CA THR A 214 -8.28 16.62 6.21
C THR A 214 -7.49 17.13 7.41
N SER A 215 -7.82 16.65 8.62
CA SER A 215 -7.12 17.04 9.84
C SER A 215 -5.62 16.68 9.81
N LEU A 216 -5.28 15.51 9.25
CA LEU A 216 -3.89 15.06 9.14
C LEU A 216 -3.09 15.95 8.17
N ILE A 217 -3.67 16.25 7.00
CA ILE A 217 -3.05 17.12 6.00
C ILE A 217 -2.91 18.56 6.53
N GLU A 218 -3.97 19.13 7.12
CA GLU A 218 -3.89 20.45 7.72
C GLU A 218 -2.85 20.52 8.84
N THR A 219 -2.67 19.45 9.59
CA THR A 219 -1.62 19.37 10.62
C THR A 219 -0.26 19.51 9.96
N VAL A 220 0.07 18.66 8.97
CA VAL A 220 1.40 18.70 8.34
C VAL A 220 1.69 20.02 7.63
N MET A 221 0.66 20.62 7.03
CA MET A 221 0.82 21.93 6.35
C MET A 221 1.19 23.07 7.29
N ARG A 222 0.92 22.93 8.59
CA ARG A 222 1.25 23.93 9.64
C ARG A 222 2.57 23.65 10.35
N LEU A 223 3.20 22.47 10.15
CA LEU A 223 4.42 22.11 10.85
C LEU A 223 5.63 22.92 10.35
N ASP A 224 6.44 23.36 11.30
CA ASP A 224 7.79 23.88 11.03
C ASP A 224 8.83 22.75 11.15
N GLU A 225 10.07 22.99 10.72
CA GLU A 225 11.13 21.97 10.73
C GLU A 225 11.37 21.38 12.12
N ALA A 226 11.22 22.18 13.18
CA ALA A 226 11.38 21.74 14.56
C ALA A 226 10.29 20.77 15.04
N ASP A 227 9.14 20.75 14.37
CA ASP A 227 8.00 19.90 14.72
C ASP A 227 8.13 18.47 14.19
N PHE A 228 9.14 18.21 13.34
CA PHE A 228 9.43 16.87 12.82
C PHE A 228 10.37 16.12 13.75
N TYR A 229 9.90 15.87 14.96
CA TYR A 229 10.62 15.16 16.00
C TYR A 229 10.62 13.64 15.80
N LEU A 230 11.50 12.96 16.53
CA LEU A 230 11.59 11.51 16.56
C LEU A 230 10.37 10.90 17.23
N THR A 231 9.94 9.73 16.77
CA THR A 231 8.93 8.95 17.48
C THR A 231 9.46 8.49 18.84
N ASP A 232 8.57 8.38 19.83
CA ASP A 232 8.87 7.79 21.12
C ASP A 232 8.79 6.24 21.08
N ASP A 233 8.25 5.67 19.99
CA ASP A 233 8.21 4.21 19.79
C ASP A 233 9.47 3.71 19.06
N ASP A 234 10.47 3.29 19.84
CA ASP A 234 11.73 2.76 19.33
C ASP A 234 11.58 1.51 18.48
N ARG A 235 10.45 0.79 18.62
CA ARG A 235 10.17 -0.39 17.79
C ARG A 235 10.06 0.00 16.32
N LEU A 236 9.48 1.16 16.01
CA LEU A 236 9.39 1.69 14.65
C LEU A 236 10.77 2.03 14.06
N CYS A 237 11.76 2.28 14.93
CA CYS A 237 13.12 2.59 14.51
C CYS A 237 13.94 1.35 14.14
N ALA A 238 13.62 0.18 14.68
CA ALA A 238 14.40 -1.05 14.48
C ALA A 238 14.58 -1.41 12.99
N TYR A 239 13.62 -1.05 12.14
CA TYR A 239 13.62 -1.34 10.71
C TYR A 239 13.62 -0.08 9.84
N CYS A 240 13.69 1.08 10.46
CA CYS A 240 13.73 2.34 9.75
C CYS A 240 15.08 2.52 9.04
N VAL A 241 15.06 2.81 7.74
CA VAL A 241 16.27 3.06 6.95
C VAL A 241 17.06 4.28 7.47
N TYR A 242 16.40 5.22 8.14
CA TYR A 242 16.99 6.44 8.69
C TYR A 242 17.47 6.31 10.15
N ARG A 243 17.43 5.11 10.75
CA ARG A 243 17.75 4.93 12.17
C ARG A 243 19.14 5.46 12.57
N SER A 244 20.15 5.30 11.71
CA SER A 244 21.51 5.81 11.95
C SER A 244 21.56 7.33 11.96
N LEU A 245 20.83 8.00 11.09
CA LEU A 245 20.69 9.46 11.08
C LEU A 245 19.99 10.00 12.32
N CYS A 246 19.16 9.17 12.94
CA CYS A 246 18.41 9.52 14.14
C CYS A 246 19.12 9.09 15.44
N ASN A 247 20.35 8.58 15.37
CA ASN A 247 21.10 8.01 16.49
C ASN A 247 20.35 6.85 17.21
N ARG A 248 19.54 6.08 16.46
CA ARG A 248 18.78 4.91 16.94
C ARG A 248 19.48 3.58 16.59
N GLY A 249 20.80 3.61 16.40
CA GLY A 249 21.64 2.46 16.08
C GLY A 249 21.86 2.27 14.57
N VAL A 250 22.80 1.35 14.27
CA VAL A 250 23.18 1.01 12.89
C VAL A 250 22.73 -0.39 12.49
N THR A 251 22.44 -1.26 13.47
CA THR A 251 22.02 -2.64 13.25
C THR A 251 20.50 -2.71 13.09
N ALA A 252 20.02 -3.39 12.05
CA ALA A 252 18.60 -3.69 11.89
C ALA A 252 18.14 -4.69 12.96
N GLY A 253 16.85 -4.64 13.32
CA GLY A 253 16.22 -5.65 14.14
C GLY A 253 16.16 -7.00 13.42
N ASP A 254 16.01 -8.09 14.20
CA ASP A 254 15.84 -9.42 13.67
C ASP A 254 14.43 -9.57 13.05
N LEU A 255 14.36 -10.02 11.79
CA LEU A 255 13.10 -10.24 11.06
C LEU A 255 12.18 -11.24 11.76
N ALA A 256 12.73 -12.25 12.43
CA ALA A 256 11.93 -13.22 13.18
C ALA A 256 11.20 -12.58 14.37
N THR A 257 11.78 -11.54 14.98
CA THR A 257 11.12 -10.77 16.05
C THR A 257 10.08 -9.78 15.52
N LEU A 258 10.20 -9.37 14.26
CA LEU A 258 9.18 -8.58 13.56
C LEU A 258 7.87 -9.34 13.43
N GLU A 259 7.94 -10.61 13.10
CA GLU A 259 6.79 -11.46 12.81
C GLU A 259 6.04 -11.91 14.08
N GLY A 260 6.73 -11.95 15.26
CA GLY A 260 6.18 -12.50 16.49
C GLY A 260 5.41 -11.55 17.39
N ASP A 261 5.74 -10.27 17.40
CA ASP A 261 5.35 -9.34 18.48
C ASP A 261 4.51 -8.12 18.04
N ARG A 262 4.11 -8.03 16.77
CA ARG A 262 3.45 -6.85 16.25
C ARG A 262 2.10 -7.09 15.60
N ASP A 263 1.12 -6.38 16.11
CA ASP A 263 -0.16 -6.13 15.44
C ASP A 263 0.00 -5.27 14.15
N GLU A 264 1.20 -4.78 13.86
CA GLU A 264 1.53 -3.96 12.69
C GLU A 264 2.65 -4.60 11.89
N ASP A 265 2.43 -4.77 10.59
CA ASP A 265 3.42 -5.25 9.65
C ASP A 265 4.38 -4.09 9.29
N PRO A 266 5.62 -4.08 9.78
CA PRO A 266 6.57 -3.02 9.44
C PRO A 266 7.05 -3.11 7.99
N LEU A 267 6.75 -4.20 7.29
CA LEU A 267 7.10 -4.40 5.88
C LEU A 267 6.22 -3.58 4.93
N THR A 268 4.98 -3.29 5.33
CA THR A 268 4.16 -2.33 4.57
C THR A 268 4.63 -0.89 4.70
N THR A 269 5.51 -0.61 5.65
CA THR A 269 6.14 0.70 5.80
C THR A 269 7.38 0.89 4.91
N ILE A 270 7.88 -0.20 4.32
CA ILE A 270 8.86 -0.17 3.24
C ILE A 270 8.11 -0.48 1.94
N ASP A 271 6.98 0.17 1.75
CA ASP A 271 6.50 0.41 0.41
C ASP A 271 7.55 1.28 -0.24
N LEU A 272 8.37 0.66 -1.09
CA LEU A 272 9.17 1.43 -2.02
C LEU A 272 8.17 2.26 -2.78
N ASP A 273 8.13 3.54 -2.47
CA ASP A 273 7.20 4.49 -3.04
C ASP A 273 7.53 4.63 -4.54
N PHE A 274 7.15 3.63 -5.32
CA PHE A 274 7.23 3.66 -6.78
C PHE A 274 6.34 4.75 -7.36
N GLU A 275 5.43 5.32 -6.56
CA GLU A 275 4.59 6.44 -6.95
C GLU A 275 5.38 7.75 -7.10
N GLN A 276 6.59 7.83 -6.54
CA GLN A 276 7.49 8.99 -6.68
C GLN A 276 8.59 8.82 -7.73
N ILE A 277 8.61 7.72 -8.47
CA ILE A 277 9.46 7.63 -9.65
C ILE A 277 8.82 8.51 -10.71
N ALA A 278 9.39 9.70 -10.93
CA ALA A 278 9.01 10.58 -12.03
C ALA A 278 9.00 9.76 -13.33
N GLU A 279 7.91 9.81 -14.07
CA GLU A 279 7.89 9.33 -15.45
C GLU A 279 9.05 9.99 -16.19
N ILE A 280 10.02 9.20 -16.62
CA ILE A 280 11.06 9.69 -17.50
C ILE A 280 10.38 9.81 -18.85
N GLU A 281 9.98 11.02 -19.22
CA GLU A 281 9.58 11.34 -20.58
C GLU A 281 10.78 11.09 -21.50
N TYR A 282 10.72 10.02 -22.27
CA TYR A 282 11.60 9.82 -23.40
C TYR A 282 11.18 10.81 -24.51
N SER A 283 11.95 11.89 -24.64
CA SER A 283 11.88 12.79 -25.77
C SER A 283 12.51 12.17 -27.03
#